data_65df510a40c89d9f10f2586be055d23c
#
_entry.id   65df510a40c89d9f10f2586be055d23c
#
_cell.length_a   1.000
_cell.length_b   1.000
_cell.length_c   1.000
_cell.angle_alpha   90.00
_cell.angle_beta   90.00
_cell.angle_gamma   90.00
#
_symmetry.space_group_name_H-M   'P 1'
#
loop_
_entity.id
_entity.type
_entity.pdbx_description
1 polymer ?
#
loop_
_entity_poly.entity_id
_entity_poly.type
_entity_poly.pdbx_seq_one_letter_code
_entity_poly.pdbx_strand_id
1 'polypeptide(L)'
;MKKFVYIAAIAAFLFSSCQESLEDKCAKEAADFTSKKCPRKIDENTEIDSMTFDKSTHTLAYWYTLIGKADNPQLFKNVNLRKSLVEQIKNSTSMQAYKDAGYSFRYIYRSKKENKIYFDATITKKDYK
;
A
#
# COMPACT_ATOMS: atom_id res chain seq x y z
N MET A 1 -29.33 -40.35 11.85
CA MET A 1 -27.90 -40.42 11.50
C MET A 1 -27.56 -39.80 10.17
N LYS A 2 -28.32 -40.06 9.12
CA LYS A 2 -28.06 -39.46 7.80
C LYS A 2 -28.17 -37.95 7.78
N LYS A 3 -29.01 -37.33 8.65
CA LYS A 3 -29.20 -35.88 8.74
C LYS A 3 -27.96 -35.15 9.25
N PHE A 4 -27.12 -35.75 10.08
CA PHE A 4 -25.91 -35.13 10.63
C PHE A 4 -24.83 -34.94 9.55
N VAL A 5 -24.74 -35.86 8.61
CA VAL A 5 -23.75 -35.81 7.53
C VAL A 5 -24.02 -34.63 6.59
N TYR A 6 -25.29 -34.35 6.30
CA TYR A 6 -25.70 -33.25 5.44
C TYR A 6 -25.41 -31.87 6.07
N ILE A 7 -25.64 -31.75 7.37
CA ILE A 7 -25.41 -30.52 8.10
C ILE A 7 -23.90 -30.17 8.11
N ALA A 8 -23.05 -31.18 8.34
CA ALA A 8 -21.61 -30.97 8.35
C ALA A 8 -21.08 -30.53 6.98
N ALA A 9 -21.61 -31.12 5.89
CA ALA A 9 -21.22 -30.74 4.54
C ALA A 9 -21.60 -29.30 4.19
N ILE A 10 -22.78 -28.87 4.61
CA ILE A 10 -23.26 -27.49 4.40
C ILE A 10 -22.37 -26.49 5.16
N ALA A 11 -22.02 -26.80 6.40
CA ALA A 11 -21.16 -25.94 7.22
C ALA A 11 -19.77 -25.76 6.58
N ALA A 12 -19.18 -26.82 6.06
CA ALA A 12 -17.90 -26.78 5.38
C ALA A 12 -17.95 -25.91 4.11
N PHE A 13 -19.04 -25.98 3.39
CA PHE A 13 -19.24 -25.20 2.17
C PHE A 13 -19.35 -23.71 2.48
N LEU A 14 -20.04 -23.34 3.56
CA LEU A 14 -20.17 -21.94 3.97
C LEU A 14 -18.83 -21.31 4.37
N PHE A 15 -17.93 -22.07 4.99
CA PHE A 15 -16.60 -21.58 5.35
C PHE A 15 -15.76 -21.24 4.13
N SER A 16 -15.80 -22.05 3.09
CA SER A 16 -15.01 -21.83 1.88
C SER A 16 -15.48 -20.62 1.07
N SER A 17 -16.73 -20.20 1.18
CA SER A 17 -17.28 -19.06 0.44
C SER A 17 -17.01 -17.70 1.10
N CYS A 18 -16.51 -17.67 2.35
CA CYS A 18 -16.28 -16.44 3.10
C CYS A 18 -14.84 -15.95 3.08
N GLN A 19 -13.92 -16.65 2.42
CA GLN A 19 -12.51 -16.27 2.38
C GLN A 19 -12.24 -15.31 1.23
N GLU A 20 -11.74 -14.12 1.58
CA GLU A 20 -11.32 -13.10 0.64
C GLU A 20 -9.85 -13.33 0.29
N SER A 21 -9.48 -13.18 -0.99
CA SER A 21 -8.09 -13.28 -1.40
C SER A 21 -7.28 -12.10 -0.87
N LEU A 22 -5.97 -12.29 -0.73
CA LEU A 22 -5.07 -11.20 -0.31
C LEU A 22 -5.10 -10.04 -1.32
N GLU A 23 -5.20 -10.36 -2.61
CA GLU A 23 -5.30 -9.34 -3.65
C GLU A 23 -6.56 -8.51 -3.50
N ASP A 24 -7.70 -9.15 -3.27
CA ASP A 24 -8.97 -8.44 -3.10
C ASP A 24 -8.95 -7.61 -1.83
N LYS A 25 -8.38 -8.13 -0.76
CA LYS A 25 -8.21 -7.40 0.50
C LYS A 25 -7.37 -6.15 0.29
N CYS A 26 -6.22 -6.28 -0.38
CA CYS A 26 -5.33 -5.16 -0.64
C CYS A 26 -6.02 -4.09 -1.51
N ALA A 27 -6.70 -4.52 -2.57
CA ALA A 27 -7.44 -3.63 -3.44
C ALA A 27 -8.53 -2.87 -2.69
N LYS A 28 -9.26 -3.57 -1.83
CA LYS A 28 -10.32 -2.97 -1.02
C LYS A 28 -9.75 -1.97 -0.01
N GLU A 29 -8.70 -2.32 0.69
CA GLU A 29 -8.06 -1.42 1.66
C GLU A 29 -7.55 -0.15 1.00
N ALA A 30 -6.94 -0.25 -0.18
CA ALA A 30 -6.47 0.90 -0.93
C ALA A 30 -7.64 1.79 -1.37
N ALA A 31 -8.70 1.21 -1.91
CA ALA A 31 -9.89 1.95 -2.35
C ALA A 31 -10.61 2.61 -1.16
N ASP A 32 -10.77 1.91 -0.06
CA ASP A 32 -11.42 2.44 1.15
C ASP A 32 -10.61 3.58 1.75
N PHE A 33 -9.30 3.43 1.84
CA PHE A 33 -8.42 4.49 2.35
C PHE A 33 -8.53 5.73 1.48
N THR A 34 -8.48 5.56 0.17
CA THR A 34 -8.57 6.68 -0.77
C THR A 34 -9.91 7.40 -0.67
N SER A 35 -11.01 6.65 -0.66
CA SER A 35 -12.34 7.26 -0.65
C SER A 35 -12.71 7.88 0.69
N LYS A 36 -12.25 7.30 1.80
CA LYS A 36 -12.65 7.74 3.14
C LYS A 36 -11.68 8.70 3.81
N LYS A 37 -10.39 8.63 3.45
CA LYS A 37 -9.35 9.36 4.18
C LYS A 37 -8.50 10.29 3.33
N CYS A 38 -8.59 10.22 2.01
CA CYS A 38 -7.78 11.06 1.13
C CYS A 38 -8.62 12.16 0.48
N PRO A 39 -8.03 13.31 0.15
CA PRO A 39 -6.66 13.70 0.50
C PRO A 39 -6.52 14.01 1.99
N ARG A 40 -5.36 13.75 2.55
CA ARG A 40 -5.12 13.95 3.98
C ARG A 40 -3.68 14.40 4.22
N LYS A 41 -3.50 15.39 5.08
CA LYS A 41 -2.17 15.79 5.52
C LYS A 41 -1.59 14.73 6.45
N ILE A 42 -0.39 14.27 6.15
CA ILE A 42 0.37 13.39 7.05
C ILE A 42 1.34 14.20 7.91
N ASP A 43 1.74 15.38 7.46
CA ASP A 43 2.44 16.39 8.23
C ASP A 43 2.14 17.76 7.62
N GLU A 44 2.78 18.84 8.11
CA GLU A 44 2.52 20.20 7.65
C GLU A 44 2.80 20.41 6.17
N ASN A 45 3.69 19.61 5.60
CA ASN A 45 4.22 19.84 4.26
C ASN A 45 3.99 18.70 3.28
N THR A 46 3.24 17.66 3.69
CA THR A 46 3.00 16.49 2.86
C THR A 46 1.56 16.01 3.00
N GLU A 47 0.92 15.79 1.86
CA GLU A 47 -0.41 15.21 1.80
C GLU A 47 -0.34 13.86 1.11
N ILE A 48 -1.14 12.89 1.58
CA ILE A 48 -1.37 11.67 0.82
C ILE A 48 -2.64 11.85 0.01
N ASP A 49 -2.52 11.71 -1.30
CA ASP A 49 -3.65 11.91 -2.24
C ASP A 49 -4.45 10.65 -2.43
N SER A 50 -3.78 9.52 -2.50
CA SER A 50 -4.44 8.23 -2.76
C SER A 50 -3.51 7.06 -2.47
N MET A 51 -4.13 5.90 -2.30
CA MET A 51 -3.47 4.59 -2.37
C MET A 51 -4.12 3.81 -3.50
N THR A 52 -3.29 3.17 -4.32
CA THR A 52 -3.76 2.34 -5.42
C THR A 52 -3.10 0.98 -5.38
N PHE A 53 -3.80 -0.04 -5.87
CA PHE A 53 -3.23 -1.38 -5.94
C PHE A 53 -3.36 -1.93 -7.36
N ASP A 54 -2.23 -2.35 -7.91
CA ASP A 54 -2.18 -2.99 -9.23
C ASP A 54 -2.10 -4.50 -9.04
N LYS A 55 -3.19 -5.19 -9.36
CA LYS A 55 -3.28 -6.65 -9.21
C LYS A 55 -2.32 -7.40 -10.15
N SER A 56 -2.03 -6.84 -11.32
CA SER A 56 -1.17 -7.50 -12.30
C SER A 56 0.28 -7.59 -11.84
N THR A 57 0.75 -6.60 -11.10
CA THR A 57 2.13 -6.53 -10.61
C THR A 57 2.23 -6.72 -9.10
N HIS A 58 1.12 -6.86 -8.41
CA HIS A 58 1.03 -6.90 -6.94
C HIS A 58 1.75 -5.69 -6.31
N THR A 59 1.47 -4.50 -6.85
CA THR A 59 2.12 -3.26 -6.38
C THR A 59 1.11 -2.36 -5.68
N LEU A 60 1.39 -2.06 -4.42
CA LEU A 60 0.65 -1.09 -3.63
C LEU A 60 1.37 0.25 -3.74
N ALA A 61 0.68 1.27 -4.27
CA ALA A 61 1.28 2.58 -4.53
C ALA A 61 0.69 3.64 -3.60
N TYR A 62 1.58 4.49 -3.10
CA TYR A 62 1.26 5.63 -2.25
C TYR A 62 1.58 6.92 -3.01
N TRP A 63 0.56 7.76 -3.20
CA TRP A 63 0.67 8.99 -3.98
C TRP A 63 0.65 10.19 -3.04
N TYR A 64 1.78 10.92 -2.98
CA TYR A 64 1.94 12.06 -2.10
C TYR A 64 2.09 13.36 -2.88
N THR A 65 1.59 14.46 -2.30
CA THR A 65 1.81 15.83 -2.80
C THR A 65 2.63 16.59 -1.76
N LEU A 66 3.70 17.19 -2.23
CA LEU A 66 4.58 18.03 -1.43
C LEU A 66 4.11 19.48 -1.50
N ILE A 67 4.01 20.12 -0.33
CA ILE A 67 3.58 21.52 -0.20
C ILE A 67 4.58 22.27 0.68
N GLY A 68 4.57 23.61 0.57
CA GLY A 68 5.38 24.46 1.42
C GLY A 68 6.87 24.13 1.39
N LYS A 69 7.46 23.96 2.56
CA LYS A 69 8.90 23.71 2.70
C LYS A 69 9.37 22.38 2.11
N ALA A 70 8.52 21.38 2.07
CA ALA A 70 8.85 20.08 1.49
C ALA A 70 8.82 20.10 -0.04
N ASP A 71 8.17 21.10 -0.63
CA ASP A 71 8.08 21.26 -2.08
C ASP A 71 9.34 21.91 -2.62
N ASN A 72 10.46 21.20 -2.51
CA ASN A 72 11.78 21.68 -2.89
C ASN A 72 12.59 20.51 -3.44
N PRO A 73 12.96 20.54 -4.73
CA PRO A 73 13.67 19.41 -5.35
C PRO A 73 15.05 19.17 -4.74
N GLN A 74 15.65 20.16 -4.10
CA GLN A 74 16.97 20.01 -3.47
C GLN A 74 16.93 19.00 -2.32
N LEU A 75 15.79 18.87 -1.64
CA LEU A 75 15.64 17.94 -0.53
C LEU A 75 15.76 16.47 -0.95
N PHE A 76 15.59 16.18 -2.24
CA PHE A 76 15.64 14.82 -2.75
C PHE A 76 16.99 14.45 -3.38
N LYS A 77 17.91 15.40 -3.49
CA LYS A 77 19.21 15.17 -4.13
C LYS A 77 20.23 14.50 -3.22
N ASN A 78 20.26 14.87 -1.95
CA ASN A 78 21.29 14.42 -1.01
C ASN A 78 20.77 13.46 0.08
N VAL A 79 19.51 13.10 0.03
CA VAL A 79 18.89 12.21 1.01
C VAL A 79 18.64 10.85 0.39
N ASN A 80 19.07 9.80 1.07
CA ASN A 80 18.78 8.44 0.63
C ASN A 80 17.39 8.03 1.12
N LEU A 81 16.36 8.65 0.52
CA LEU A 81 14.97 8.38 0.87
C LEU A 81 14.58 6.92 0.61
N ARG A 82 15.11 6.33 -0.46
CA ARG A 82 14.85 4.93 -0.77
C ARG A 82 15.27 4.01 0.38
N LYS A 83 16.43 4.23 0.95
CA LYS A 83 16.93 3.44 2.07
C LYS A 83 16.00 3.54 3.28
N SER A 84 15.54 4.76 3.59
CA SER A 84 14.60 4.98 4.70
C SER A 84 13.27 4.24 4.47
N LEU A 85 12.76 4.29 3.25
CA LEU A 85 11.51 3.59 2.90
C LEU A 85 11.67 2.08 2.98
N VAL A 86 12.80 1.54 2.54
CA VAL A 86 13.09 0.11 2.65
C VAL A 86 13.08 -0.32 4.12
N GLU A 87 13.70 0.47 4.99
CA GLU A 87 13.74 0.17 6.43
C GLU A 87 12.35 0.25 7.06
N GLN A 88 11.55 1.23 6.67
CA GLN A 88 10.17 1.33 7.14
C GLN A 88 9.37 0.08 6.77
N ILE A 89 9.49 -0.39 5.54
CA ILE A 89 8.79 -1.59 5.10
C ILE A 89 9.29 -2.82 5.84
N LYS A 90 10.59 -2.97 5.99
CA LYS A 90 11.17 -4.09 6.75
C LYS A 90 10.60 -4.18 8.16
N ASN A 91 10.45 -3.05 8.81
CA ASN A 91 10.02 -2.97 10.21
C ASN A 91 8.50 -2.92 10.38
N SER A 92 7.75 -2.80 9.30
CA SER A 92 6.29 -2.71 9.37
C SER A 92 5.64 -4.06 9.62
N THR A 93 4.95 -4.20 10.74
CA THR A 93 4.17 -5.40 11.07
C THR A 93 2.81 -5.39 10.38
N SER A 94 2.24 -4.21 10.12
CA SER A 94 0.95 -4.09 9.46
C SER A 94 0.99 -4.56 7.99
N MET A 95 2.17 -4.57 7.38
CA MET A 95 2.35 -5.01 6.00
C MET A 95 2.89 -6.43 5.88
N GLN A 96 2.97 -7.16 7.00
CA GLN A 96 3.63 -8.47 7.02
C GLN A 96 3.01 -9.46 6.03
N ALA A 97 1.69 -9.51 5.93
CA ALA A 97 1.01 -10.40 5.00
C ALA A 97 1.38 -10.11 3.55
N TYR A 98 1.47 -8.82 3.19
CA TYR A 98 1.86 -8.41 1.85
C TYR A 98 3.35 -8.71 1.56
N LYS A 99 4.21 -8.49 2.55
CA LYS A 99 5.63 -8.83 2.43
C LYS A 99 5.84 -10.33 2.26
N ASP A 100 5.13 -11.13 3.02
CA ASP A 100 5.21 -12.59 2.92
C ASP A 100 4.77 -13.08 1.54
N ALA A 101 3.82 -12.40 0.94
CA ALA A 101 3.34 -12.71 -0.42
C ALA A 101 4.24 -12.13 -1.53
N GLY A 102 5.27 -11.35 -1.17
CA GLY A 102 6.22 -10.80 -2.13
C GLY A 102 5.73 -9.56 -2.87
N TYR A 103 4.79 -8.82 -2.31
CA TYR A 103 4.24 -7.62 -2.94
C TYR A 103 5.28 -6.51 -3.02
N SER A 104 5.08 -5.61 -3.99
CA SER A 104 5.91 -4.42 -4.16
C SER A 104 5.19 -3.19 -3.62
N PHE A 105 5.98 -2.20 -3.19
CA PHE A 105 5.47 -0.96 -2.60
C PHE A 105 6.09 0.20 -3.36
N ARG A 106 5.24 1.05 -3.94
CA ARG A 106 5.69 2.20 -4.74
C ARG A 106 5.35 3.49 -4.03
N TYR A 107 6.31 4.41 -4.01
CA TYR A 107 6.17 5.72 -3.37
C TYR A 107 6.41 6.79 -4.40
N ILE A 108 5.41 7.65 -4.61
CA ILE A 108 5.47 8.73 -5.59
C ILE A 108 5.24 10.06 -4.86
N TYR A 109 6.22 10.97 -4.96
CA TYR A 109 6.15 12.30 -4.38
C TYR A 109 6.11 13.33 -5.49
N ARG A 110 5.03 14.10 -5.54
CA ARG A 110 4.79 15.12 -6.56
C ARG A 110 4.85 16.51 -5.96
N SER A 111 5.51 17.44 -6.68
CA SER A 111 5.49 18.87 -6.34
C SER A 111 4.13 19.46 -6.69
N LYS A 112 3.51 20.15 -5.72
CA LYS A 112 2.29 20.91 -5.98
C LYS A 112 2.59 22.12 -6.86
N LYS A 113 3.67 22.83 -6.54
CA LYS A 113 4.05 24.06 -7.24
C LYS A 113 4.41 23.83 -8.70
N GLU A 114 5.26 22.84 -8.97
CA GLU A 114 5.75 22.55 -10.31
C GLU A 114 4.93 21.48 -11.05
N ASN A 115 4.04 20.79 -10.35
CA ASN A 115 3.21 19.72 -10.89
C ASN A 115 4.01 18.64 -11.61
N LYS A 116 5.12 18.24 -10.99
CA LYS A 116 5.97 17.16 -11.51
C LYS A 116 6.43 16.24 -10.39
N ILE A 117 6.85 15.05 -10.75
CA ILE A 117 7.31 14.04 -9.80
C ILE A 117 8.75 14.36 -9.41
N TYR A 118 9.01 14.48 -8.10
CA TYR A 118 10.35 14.66 -7.55
C TYR A 118 10.98 13.31 -7.15
N PHE A 119 10.17 12.34 -6.80
CA PHE A 119 10.66 11.05 -6.36
C PHE A 119 9.65 9.96 -6.72
N ASP A 120 10.14 8.86 -7.27
CA ASP A 120 9.33 7.69 -7.62
C ASP A 120 10.21 6.45 -7.43
N ALA A 121 9.87 5.62 -6.46
CA ALA A 121 10.64 4.41 -6.20
C ALA A 121 9.70 3.24 -5.91
N THR A 122 10.04 2.09 -6.43
CA THR A 122 9.35 0.83 -6.14
C THR A 122 10.27 -0.05 -5.31
N ILE A 123 9.78 -0.41 -4.12
CA ILE A 123 10.48 -1.29 -3.19
C ILE A 123 9.96 -2.70 -3.42
N THR A 124 10.84 -3.60 -3.78
CA THR A 124 10.48 -4.97 -4.12
C THR A 124 10.94 -5.96 -3.04
N LYS A 125 10.51 -7.19 -3.19
CA LYS A 125 10.90 -8.29 -2.29
C LYS A 125 12.42 -8.38 -2.09
N LYS A 126 13.20 -8.08 -3.13
CA LYS A 126 14.66 -8.08 -3.04
C LYS A 126 15.19 -7.04 -2.06
N ASP A 127 14.47 -5.94 -1.92
CA ASP A 127 14.90 -4.83 -1.07
C ASP A 127 14.63 -5.08 0.41
N TYR A 128 13.50 -5.68 0.74
CA TYR A 128 13.07 -5.81 2.15
C TYR A 128 13.28 -7.21 2.74
N LYS A 129 13.79 -8.13 1.95
CA LYS A 129 14.09 -9.49 2.41
C LYS A 129 15.46 -9.63 3.02
#